data_2b0c014a62dfa82fdcd6659081a2ac9b
#
_entry.id   2b0c014a62dfa82fdcd6659081a2ac9b
#
_cell.length_a   1.000
_cell.length_b   1.000
_cell.length_c   1.000
_cell.angle_alpha   90.00
_cell.angle_beta   90.00
_cell.angle_gamma   90.00
#
_symmetry.space_group_name_H-M   'P 1'
#
loop_
_entity.id
_entity.type
_entity.pdbx_description
1 polymer ?
#
loop_
_entity_poly.entity_id
_entity_poly.type
_entity_poly.pdbx_seq_one_letter_code
_entity_poly.pdbx_strand_id
1 'polypeptide(L)'
;EYNKRRLAGSVEPPAITTAPRPMTMVEKIIASHAIVDARTGAVGVPAVAPGDALFVRTDVRFSHEYVTPMADALFCAALGKDAPVNDPKSVYTFRDHLTFLGSVMPKDKIEMGLLNRANGLAETQEAFAKKHALRLYGENEAGGSEAICHNAVIEDIALPGQVVACTDSHTCMAGALGCFAFGVGSTDMANAWFTRDVRVKVPETVRFVLEGTLAEGVSAKDLMLHILAQPFFRTSRGIGKVLEFAGPGLESLPFDEQATLTNMAVEAGGFTGILEPSEVVVEYLHAMRGMAKDEIRKRIVRSDAGATYLDTFEVDLGSVPVMIATPGDPRN
;
A
#
# COMPACT_ATOMS: atom_id res chain seq x y z
N GLU A 1 17.87 -18.16 0.55
CA GLU A 1 17.87 -19.63 0.52
C GLU A 1 16.47 -20.22 0.75
N TYR A 2 15.72 -19.76 1.75
CA TYR A 2 14.37 -20.25 2.02
C TYR A 2 13.43 -20.16 0.80
N ASN A 3 13.38 -18.99 0.14
CA ASN A 3 12.55 -18.79 -1.04
C ASN A 3 12.97 -19.68 -2.22
N LYS A 4 14.26 -19.92 -2.43
CA LYS A 4 14.74 -20.87 -3.45
C LYS A 4 14.22 -22.30 -3.17
N ARG A 5 14.30 -22.74 -1.93
CA ARG A 5 13.79 -24.05 -1.50
C ARG A 5 12.26 -24.16 -1.62
N ARG A 6 11.54 -23.08 -1.29
CA ARG A 6 10.09 -22.99 -1.43
C ARG A 6 9.66 -23.11 -2.89
N LEU A 7 10.29 -22.37 -3.79
CA LEU A 7 10.02 -22.43 -5.23
C LEU A 7 10.40 -23.80 -5.84
N ALA A 8 11.37 -24.48 -5.26
CA ALA A 8 11.72 -25.85 -5.65
C ALA A 8 10.78 -26.92 -5.04
N GLY A 9 9.80 -26.54 -4.21
CA GLY A 9 8.89 -27.47 -3.54
C GLY A 9 9.51 -28.25 -2.39
N SER A 10 10.65 -27.80 -1.86
CA SER A 10 11.39 -28.46 -0.78
C SER A 10 11.01 -27.95 0.61
N VAL A 11 9.96 -27.17 0.72
CA VAL A 11 9.44 -26.60 1.97
C VAL A 11 7.92 -26.70 1.94
N GLU A 12 7.35 -27.27 2.98
CA GLU A 12 5.90 -27.31 3.14
C GLU A 12 5.34 -25.90 3.38
N PRO A 13 4.18 -25.57 2.81
CA PRO A 13 3.50 -24.31 3.12
C PRO A 13 3.12 -24.26 4.61
N PRO A 14 3.09 -23.07 5.22
CA PRO A 14 2.64 -22.93 6.59
C PRO A 14 1.17 -23.38 6.74
N ALA A 15 0.85 -23.95 7.89
CA ALA A 15 -0.54 -24.26 8.23
C ALA A 15 -1.34 -22.94 8.36
N ILE A 16 -2.48 -22.89 7.73
CA ILE A 16 -3.41 -21.74 7.74
C ILE A 16 -4.81 -22.20 8.09
N THR A 17 -5.65 -21.27 8.49
CA THR A 17 -7.08 -21.52 8.70
C THR A 17 -7.73 -21.89 7.37
N THR A 18 -8.36 -23.05 7.29
CA THR A 18 -9.00 -23.54 6.07
C THR A 18 -10.52 -23.68 6.18
N ALA A 19 -11.07 -23.66 7.39
CA ALA A 19 -12.52 -23.71 7.59
C ALA A 19 -13.16 -22.39 7.11
N PRO A 20 -14.19 -22.44 6.24
CA PRO A 20 -14.91 -21.24 5.83
C PRO A 20 -15.45 -20.44 7.03
N ARG A 21 -15.27 -19.13 6.99
CA ARG A 21 -15.74 -18.18 8.01
C ARG A 21 -16.05 -16.84 7.36
N PRO A 22 -16.90 -15.99 7.98
CA PRO A 22 -17.03 -14.61 7.56
C PRO A 22 -15.69 -13.87 7.70
N MET A 23 -15.33 -13.08 6.69
CA MET A 23 -14.04 -12.42 6.59
C MET A 23 -14.20 -10.92 6.34
N THR A 24 -13.27 -10.11 6.88
CA THR A 24 -13.12 -8.70 6.53
C THR A 24 -12.61 -8.55 5.10
N MET A 25 -12.67 -7.34 4.53
CA MET A 25 -12.15 -7.08 3.18
C MET A 25 -10.72 -7.55 3.01
N VAL A 26 -9.84 -7.18 3.95
CA VAL A 26 -8.42 -7.54 3.88
C VAL A 26 -8.23 -9.05 3.99
N GLU A 27 -8.94 -9.72 4.90
CA GLU A 27 -8.89 -11.18 4.99
C GLU A 27 -9.31 -11.86 3.67
N LYS A 28 -10.37 -11.37 3.00
CA LYS A 28 -10.81 -11.90 1.70
C LYS A 28 -9.78 -11.68 0.60
N ILE A 29 -9.18 -10.48 0.55
CA ILE A 29 -8.13 -10.20 -0.43
C ILE A 29 -6.92 -11.10 -0.17
N ILE A 30 -6.47 -11.22 1.08
CA ILE A 30 -5.38 -12.13 1.44
C ILE A 30 -5.72 -13.58 1.08
N ALA A 31 -6.92 -14.06 1.42
CA ALA A 31 -7.34 -15.43 1.13
C ALA A 31 -7.31 -15.74 -0.37
N SER A 32 -7.77 -14.81 -1.21
CA SER A 32 -7.76 -14.98 -2.68
C SER A 32 -6.36 -14.95 -3.30
N HIS A 33 -5.39 -14.32 -2.64
CA HIS A 33 -4.00 -14.18 -3.09
C HIS A 33 -3.01 -15.08 -2.34
N ALA A 34 -3.49 -15.88 -1.37
CA ALA A 34 -2.65 -16.78 -0.60
C ALA A 34 -2.00 -17.82 -1.52
N ILE A 35 -0.67 -17.94 -1.48
CA ILE A 35 0.07 -18.93 -2.28
C ILE A 35 -0.18 -20.34 -1.73
N VAL A 36 -0.79 -21.17 -2.53
CA VAL A 36 -1.03 -22.60 -2.24
C VAL A 36 0.13 -23.45 -2.72
N ASP A 37 0.63 -23.20 -3.93
CA ASP A 37 1.82 -23.85 -4.47
C ASP A 37 2.73 -22.81 -5.13
N ALA A 38 3.88 -22.58 -4.53
CA ALA A 38 4.86 -21.62 -5.02
C ALA A 38 5.50 -22.00 -6.37
N ARG A 39 5.50 -23.30 -6.74
CA ARG A 39 6.07 -23.76 -8.01
C ARG A 39 5.16 -23.44 -9.19
N THR A 40 3.87 -23.67 -9.01
CA THR A 40 2.86 -23.40 -10.05
C THR A 40 2.34 -21.99 -9.98
N GLY A 41 2.54 -21.33 -8.84
CA GLY A 41 1.96 -20.03 -8.54
C GLY A 41 0.46 -20.09 -8.27
N ALA A 42 -0.08 -21.26 -7.93
CA ALA A 42 -1.48 -21.38 -7.54
C ALA A 42 -1.78 -20.57 -6.28
N VAL A 43 -2.90 -19.84 -6.32
CA VAL A 43 -3.37 -18.98 -5.23
C VAL A 43 -4.81 -19.32 -4.84
N GLY A 44 -5.20 -18.90 -3.65
CA GLY A 44 -6.57 -18.98 -3.18
C GLY A 44 -6.78 -20.06 -2.14
N VAL A 45 -7.25 -19.65 -0.97
CA VAL A 45 -7.65 -20.52 0.14
C VAL A 45 -9.07 -20.18 0.56
N PRO A 46 -9.82 -21.11 1.16
CA PRO A 46 -11.21 -20.88 1.56
C PRO A 46 -11.38 -19.75 2.58
N ALA A 47 -10.43 -19.61 3.52
CA ALA A 47 -10.42 -18.57 4.52
C ALA A 47 -9.03 -18.36 5.11
N VAL A 48 -8.84 -17.22 5.75
CA VAL A 48 -7.73 -16.89 6.65
C VAL A 48 -8.28 -16.27 7.92
N ALA A 49 -7.47 -16.25 8.97
CA ALA A 49 -7.79 -15.61 10.24
C ALA A 49 -6.63 -14.73 10.71
N PRO A 50 -6.89 -13.69 11.55
CA PRO A 50 -5.84 -12.93 12.17
C PRO A 50 -4.83 -13.83 12.87
N GLY A 51 -3.53 -13.60 12.59
CA GLY A 51 -2.43 -14.41 13.12
C GLY A 51 -1.91 -15.48 12.16
N ASP A 52 -2.67 -15.91 11.16
CA ASP A 52 -2.17 -16.80 10.11
C ASP A 52 -0.96 -16.15 9.40
N ALA A 53 0.09 -16.94 9.15
CA ALA A 53 1.28 -16.46 8.47
C ALA A 53 1.46 -17.21 7.13
N LEU A 54 1.38 -16.47 6.03
CA LEU A 54 1.37 -17.03 4.68
C LEU A 54 2.09 -16.13 3.68
N PHE A 55 2.32 -16.65 2.49
CA PHE A 55 2.79 -15.86 1.36
C PHE A 55 1.61 -15.42 0.51
N VAL A 56 1.61 -14.12 0.18
CA VAL A 56 0.53 -13.48 -0.56
C VAL A 56 1.08 -13.00 -1.90
N ARG A 57 0.44 -13.37 -2.99
CA ARG A 57 0.74 -12.90 -4.34
C ARG A 57 0.53 -11.39 -4.40
N THR A 58 1.51 -10.68 -4.95
CA THR A 58 1.41 -9.25 -5.22
C THR A 58 1.00 -9.01 -6.68
N ASP A 59 0.03 -8.12 -6.89
CA ASP A 59 -0.40 -7.69 -8.22
C ASP A 59 0.43 -6.50 -8.71
N VAL A 60 0.76 -5.59 -7.79
CA VAL A 60 1.56 -4.40 -8.06
C VAL A 60 2.71 -4.33 -7.07
N ARG A 61 3.90 -4.09 -7.58
CA ARG A 61 5.11 -3.82 -6.78
C ARG A 61 5.75 -2.55 -7.29
N PHE A 62 6.10 -1.65 -6.39
CA PHE A 62 6.83 -0.46 -6.81
C PHE A 62 7.86 -0.01 -5.79
N SER A 63 8.82 0.78 -6.24
CA SER A 63 9.88 1.33 -5.42
C SER A 63 10.32 2.69 -5.96
N HIS A 64 10.93 3.50 -5.11
CA HIS A 64 11.43 4.81 -5.48
C HIS A 64 12.98 4.86 -5.46
N GLU A 65 13.58 5.93 -5.97
CA GLU A 65 15.02 6.05 -6.19
C GLU A 65 15.86 5.96 -4.91
N TYR A 66 15.27 6.28 -3.76
CA TYR A 66 16.00 6.19 -2.49
C TYR A 66 16.23 4.74 -2.04
N VAL A 67 15.29 3.82 -2.32
CA VAL A 67 15.34 2.42 -1.84
C VAL A 67 15.67 1.41 -2.93
N THR A 68 15.32 1.67 -4.19
CA THR A 68 15.59 0.75 -5.31
C THR A 68 17.04 0.27 -5.36
N PRO A 69 18.07 1.14 -5.20
CA PRO A 69 19.48 0.70 -5.24
C PRO A 69 19.85 -0.26 -4.12
N MET A 70 19.30 -0.06 -2.92
CA MET A 70 19.52 -0.97 -1.80
C MET A 70 18.87 -2.33 -2.04
N ALA A 71 17.64 -2.34 -2.53
CA ALA A 71 16.93 -3.58 -2.85
C ALA A 71 17.62 -4.33 -4.01
N ASP A 72 18.12 -3.64 -5.05
CA ASP A 72 18.91 -4.24 -6.13
C ASP A 72 20.22 -4.85 -5.62
N ALA A 73 20.93 -4.16 -4.75
CA ALA A 73 22.15 -4.71 -4.15
C ALA A 73 21.87 -6.02 -3.38
N LEU A 74 20.79 -6.06 -2.60
CA LEU A 74 20.35 -7.27 -1.89
C LEU A 74 19.89 -8.37 -2.86
N PHE A 75 19.15 -8.00 -3.90
CA PHE A 75 18.70 -8.91 -4.96
C PHE A 75 19.89 -9.57 -5.65
N CYS A 76 20.86 -8.78 -6.10
CA CYS A 76 22.06 -9.27 -6.77
C CYS A 76 22.93 -10.14 -5.83
N ALA A 77 23.08 -9.74 -4.57
CA ALA A 77 23.87 -10.49 -3.59
C ALA A 77 23.26 -11.87 -3.28
N ALA A 78 21.93 -11.95 -3.17
CA ALA A 78 21.22 -13.16 -2.81
C ALA A 78 20.96 -14.13 -3.97
N LEU A 79 20.73 -13.58 -5.17
CA LEU A 79 20.20 -14.34 -6.31
C LEU A 79 21.12 -14.33 -7.52
N GLY A 80 22.13 -13.48 -7.54
CA GLY A 80 23.04 -13.26 -8.66
C GLY A 80 22.64 -12.07 -9.53
N LYS A 81 23.62 -11.49 -10.20
CA LYS A 81 23.41 -10.30 -11.02
C LYS A 81 22.46 -10.51 -12.19
N ASP A 82 22.37 -11.74 -12.69
CA ASP A 82 21.53 -12.08 -13.85
C ASP A 82 20.17 -12.67 -13.47
N ALA A 83 19.82 -12.64 -12.17
CA ALA A 83 18.53 -13.13 -11.72
C ALA A 83 17.38 -12.31 -12.37
N PRO A 84 16.34 -12.97 -12.90
CA PRO A 84 15.23 -12.26 -13.51
C PRO A 84 14.27 -11.70 -12.46
N VAL A 85 13.70 -10.55 -12.75
CA VAL A 85 12.52 -10.04 -12.04
C VAL A 85 11.29 -10.82 -12.54
N ASN A 86 10.52 -11.39 -11.62
CA ASN A 86 9.30 -12.12 -11.96
C ASN A 86 8.20 -11.11 -12.33
N ASP A 87 7.55 -11.33 -13.47
CA ASP A 87 6.50 -10.47 -14.00
C ASP A 87 6.87 -8.96 -13.97
N PRO A 88 7.83 -8.54 -14.84
CA PRO A 88 8.32 -7.16 -14.84
C PRO A 88 7.21 -6.11 -15.09
N LYS A 89 6.12 -6.50 -15.78
CA LYS A 89 5.00 -5.61 -16.09
C LYS A 89 4.21 -5.17 -14.87
N SER A 90 4.34 -5.89 -13.76
CA SER A 90 3.71 -5.55 -12.48
C SER A 90 4.68 -4.83 -11.52
N VAL A 91 5.86 -4.42 -12.02
CA VAL A 91 6.88 -3.71 -11.25
C VAL A 91 7.10 -2.32 -11.83
N TYR A 92 7.00 -1.33 -10.97
CA TYR A 92 7.14 0.08 -11.32
C TYR A 92 8.24 0.72 -10.48
N THR A 93 8.93 1.70 -11.05
CA THR A 93 9.92 2.50 -10.34
C THR A 93 9.62 3.98 -10.50
N PHE A 94 9.81 4.75 -9.42
CA PHE A 94 9.44 6.16 -9.36
C PHE A 94 10.64 7.01 -8.93
N ARG A 95 10.82 8.15 -9.59
CA ARG A 95 11.82 9.15 -9.26
C ARG A 95 11.12 10.40 -8.73
N ASP A 96 10.71 10.38 -7.47
CA ASP A 96 9.87 11.39 -6.86
C ASP A 96 10.28 11.82 -5.44
N HIS A 97 11.15 11.06 -4.77
CA HIS A 97 11.59 11.36 -3.40
C HIS A 97 12.79 12.32 -3.34
N LEU A 98 13.70 12.25 -4.32
CA LEU A 98 14.91 13.08 -4.38
C LEU A 98 14.87 14.10 -5.52
N THR A 99 13.69 14.42 -6.01
CA THR A 99 13.46 15.42 -7.05
C THR A 99 13.78 16.82 -6.51
N PHE A 100 14.21 17.74 -7.36
CA PHE A 100 14.57 19.12 -7.05
C PHE A 100 15.77 19.34 -6.11
N LEU A 101 16.47 18.30 -5.67
CA LEU A 101 17.61 18.47 -4.78
C LEU A 101 18.69 19.43 -5.32
N GLY A 102 18.93 19.40 -6.65
CA GLY A 102 19.88 20.31 -7.28
C GLY A 102 19.52 21.79 -7.16
N SER A 103 18.22 22.12 -7.04
CA SER A 103 17.76 23.51 -6.89
C SER A 103 17.56 23.98 -5.46
N VAL A 104 17.35 23.05 -4.51
CA VAL A 104 17.02 23.40 -3.11
C VAL A 104 18.14 23.07 -2.11
N MET A 105 19.11 22.23 -2.51
CA MET A 105 20.18 21.81 -1.59
C MET A 105 21.13 22.96 -1.26
N PRO A 106 21.45 23.21 0.03
CA PRO A 106 22.44 24.19 0.43
C PRO A 106 23.81 23.93 -0.20
N LYS A 107 24.53 25.01 -0.55
CA LYS A 107 25.83 24.92 -1.26
C LYS A 107 26.87 24.10 -0.51
N ASP A 108 26.96 24.24 0.80
CA ASP A 108 27.86 23.44 1.65
C ASP A 108 27.59 21.92 1.52
N LYS A 109 26.31 21.53 1.39
CA LYS A 109 25.91 20.14 1.19
C LYS A 109 26.26 19.62 -0.20
N ILE A 110 26.16 20.49 -1.22
CA ILE A 110 26.60 20.17 -2.59
C ILE A 110 28.13 19.97 -2.60
N GLU A 111 28.88 20.87 -1.96
CA GLU A 111 30.34 20.77 -1.84
C GLU A 111 30.80 19.52 -1.10
N MET A 112 30.01 19.03 -0.13
CA MET A 112 30.22 17.72 0.53
C MET A 112 29.92 16.53 -0.38
N GLY A 113 29.46 16.72 -1.61
CA GLY A 113 29.14 15.66 -2.57
C GLY A 113 27.83 14.95 -2.33
N LEU A 114 26.91 15.51 -1.50
CA LEU A 114 25.62 14.86 -1.21
C LEU A 114 24.71 14.82 -2.43
N LEU A 115 24.74 15.86 -3.28
CA LEU A 115 23.98 15.87 -4.54
C LEU A 115 24.45 14.76 -5.50
N ASN A 116 25.76 14.57 -5.62
CA ASN A 116 26.32 13.50 -6.46
C ASN A 116 25.92 12.11 -5.95
N ARG A 117 25.83 11.92 -4.63
CA ARG A 117 25.33 10.66 -4.03
C ARG A 117 23.86 10.43 -4.35
N ALA A 118 23.02 11.47 -4.23
CA ALA A 118 21.61 11.39 -4.58
C ALA A 118 21.39 11.06 -6.06
N ASN A 119 22.15 11.73 -6.95
CA ASN A 119 22.11 11.43 -8.39
C ASN A 119 22.55 9.99 -8.69
N GLY A 120 23.59 9.49 -8.02
CA GLY A 120 24.04 8.09 -8.15
C GLY A 120 22.96 7.06 -7.75
N LEU A 121 22.10 7.39 -6.79
CA LEU A 121 20.93 6.52 -6.47
C LEU A 121 19.93 6.48 -7.63
N ALA A 122 19.62 7.64 -8.20
CA ALA A 122 18.71 7.74 -9.34
C ALA A 122 19.27 7.02 -10.59
N GLU A 123 20.55 7.18 -10.88
CA GLU A 123 21.24 6.47 -11.98
C GLU A 123 21.20 4.94 -11.79
N THR A 124 21.41 4.48 -10.56
CA THR A 124 21.31 3.05 -10.22
C THR A 124 19.90 2.52 -10.43
N GLN A 125 18.87 3.27 -10.01
CA GLN A 125 17.47 2.91 -10.25
C GLN A 125 17.17 2.83 -11.76
N GLU A 126 17.62 3.81 -12.53
CA GLU A 126 17.41 3.82 -13.99
C GLU A 126 18.07 2.61 -14.66
N ALA A 127 19.30 2.30 -14.27
CA ALA A 127 20.01 1.12 -14.76
C ALA A 127 19.26 -0.18 -14.43
N PHE A 128 18.73 -0.30 -13.20
CA PHE A 128 17.90 -1.43 -12.78
C PHE A 128 16.61 -1.53 -13.61
N ALA A 129 15.88 -0.43 -13.76
CA ALA A 129 14.65 -0.38 -14.53
C ALA A 129 14.89 -0.79 -16.00
N LYS A 130 15.92 -0.26 -16.62
CA LYS A 130 16.31 -0.58 -18.00
C LYS A 130 16.70 -2.05 -18.15
N LYS A 131 17.53 -2.58 -17.24
CA LYS A 131 17.98 -3.96 -17.24
C LYS A 131 16.82 -4.96 -17.20
N HIS A 132 15.81 -4.69 -16.39
CA HIS A 132 14.68 -5.57 -16.18
C HIS A 132 13.44 -5.20 -17.00
N ALA A 133 13.55 -4.20 -17.90
CA ALA A 133 12.44 -3.69 -18.71
C ALA A 133 11.21 -3.25 -17.87
N LEU A 134 11.48 -2.56 -16.76
CA LEU A 134 10.45 -2.02 -15.87
C LEU A 134 9.95 -0.67 -16.38
N ARG A 135 8.70 -0.30 -16.01
CA ARG A 135 8.21 1.07 -16.20
C ARG A 135 8.84 1.98 -15.14
N LEU A 136 9.60 2.94 -15.60
CA LEU A 136 10.13 4.03 -14.78
C LEU A 136 9.29 5.29 -15.02
N TYR A 137 8.74 5.84 -13.95
CA TYR A 137 8.22 7.21 -13.88
C TYR A 137 9.39 8.11 -13.49
N GLY A 138 10.04 8.69 -14.50
CA GLY A 138 11.30 9.40 -14.37
C GLY A 138 11.14 10.90 -14.16
N GLU A 139 12.22 11.64 -14.43
CA GLU A 139 12.16 13.09 -14.57
C GLU A 139 11.71 13.47 -15.98
N ASN A 140 10.90 14.51 -16.05
CA ASN A 140 10.51 15.11 -17.32
C ASN A 140 11.59 16.11 -17.82
N GLU A 141 11.46 16.57 -19.05
CA GLU A 141 12.42 17.51 -19.68
C GLU A 141 12.52 18.85 -18.94
N ALA A 142 11.49 19.24 -18.17
CA ALA A 142 11.48 20.45 -17.36
C ALA A 142 12.18 20.28 -16.01
N GLY A 143 12.71 19.09 -15.70
CA GLY A 143 13.44 18.79 -14.46
C GLY A 143 12.55 18.42 -13.27
N GLY A 144 11.26 18.16 -13.51
CA GLY A 144 10.33 17.69 -12.48
C GLY A 144 10.10 16.19 -12.56
N SER A 145 9.48 15.59 -11.54
CA SER A 145 9.03 14.21 -11.57
C SER A 145 7.87 14.03 -12.55
N GLU A 146 7.85 12.93 -13.28
CA GLU A 146 6.73 12.55 -14.13
C GLU A 146 5.46 12.30 -13.30
N ALA A 147 5.62 11.74 -12.10
CA ALA A 147 4.51 11.50 -11.18
C ALA A 147 5.01 11.31 -9.74
N ILE A 148 4.15 11.59 -8.77
CA ILE A 148 4.29 11.15 -7.37
C ILE A 148 3.79 9.71 -7.30
N CYS A 149 4.57 8.79 -6.72
CA CYS A 149 4.32 7.36 -6.79
C CYS A 149 2.93 6.95 -6.31
N HIS A 150 2.49 7.42 -5.15
CA HIS A 150 1.21 7.03 -4.59
C HIS A 150 0.03 7.55 -5.41
N ASN A 151 0.15 8.76 -5.97
CA ASN A 151 -0.87 9.32 -6.87
C ASN A 151 -0.95 8.51 -8.16
N ALA A 152 0.18 8.27 -8.84
CA ALA A 152 0.19 7.47 -10.06
C ALA A 152 -0.36 6.05 -9.83
N VAL A 153 -0.11 5.46 -8.65
CA VAL A 153 -0.63 4.14 -8.33
C VAL A 153 -2.16 4.12 -8.27
N ILE A 154 -2.79 5.11 -7.67
CA ILE A 154 -4.26 5.20 -7.62
C ILE A 154 -4.86 5.72 -8.93
N GLU A 155 -4.15 6.56 -9.67
CA GLU A 155 -4.60 7.14 -10.93
C GLU A 155 -4.50 6.17 -12.10
N ASP A 156 -3.36 5.44 -12.24
CA ASP A 156 -3.03 4.71 -13.46
C ASP A 156 -2.88 3.19 -13.27
N ILE A 157 -2.55 2.69 -12.06
CA ILE A 157 -1.97 1.35 -11.92
C ILE A 157 -2.89 0.40 -11.16
N ALA A 158 -3.15 0.66 -9.87
CA ALA A 158 -3.86 -0.27 -8.99
C ALA A 158 -5.36 -0.34 -9.28
N LEU A 159 -5.97 -1.48 -9.01
CA LEU A 159 -7.40 -1.74 -9.19
C LEU A 159 -7.99 -2.36 -7.91
N PRO A 160 -9.29 -2.18 -7.63
CA PRO A 160 -9.93 -2.76 -6.46
C PRO A 160 -9.64 -4.26 -6.30
N GLY A 161 -9.47 -4.69 -5.05
CA GLY A 161 -9.22 -6.10 -4.70
C GLY A 161 -7.79 -6.59 -4.93
N GLN A 162 -6.88 -5.74 -5.38
CA GLN A 162 -5.47 -6.10 -5.60
C GLN A 162 -4.62 -6.02 -4.33
N VAL A 163 -3.50 -6.75 -4.36
CA VAL A 163 -2.41 -6.66 -3.36
C VAL A 163 -1.30 -5.79 -3.92
N VAL A 164 -1.00 -4.70 -3.22
CA VAL A 164 -0.01 -3.69 -3.62
C VAL A 164 1.11 -3.61 -2.58
N ALA A 165 2.35 -3.79 -3.00
CA ALA A 165 3.52 -3.71 -2.13
C ALA A 165 4.52 -2.67 -2.64
N CYS A 166 5.03 -1.81 -1.75
CA CYS A 166 6.03 -0.80 -2.07
C CYS A 166 7.06 -0.66 -0.96
N THR A 167 8.17 -0.04 -1.27
CA THR A 167 9.23 0.29 -0.29
C THR A 167 8.96 1.59 0.49
N ASP A 168 7.73 2.08 0.46
CA ASP A 168 7.28 3.28 1.17
C ASP A 168 6.13 2.98 2.14
N SER A 169 6.10 3.68 3.28
CA SER A 169 5.09 3.49 4.32
C SER A 169 3.69 3.92 3.88
N HIS A 170 3.57 4.97 3.02
CA HIS A 170 2.30 5.48 2.53
C HIS A 170 1.68 4.68 1.37
N THR A 171 2.21 3.49 1.10
CA THR A 171 1.60 2.53 0.15
C THR A 171 0.13 2.26 0.48
N CYS A 172 -0.25 2.36 1.75
CA CYS A 172 -1.63 2.24 2.22
C CYS A 172 -2.62 3.20 1.52
N MET A 173 -2.16 4.27 0.89
CA MET A 173 -3.01 5.18 0.09
C MET A 173 -3.81 4.43 -0.98
N ALA A 174 -3.27 3.38 -1.59
CA ALA A 174 -4.00 2.57 -2.57
C ALA A 174 -5.19 1.79 -1.97
N GLY A 175 -5.29 1.72 -0.64
CA GLY A 175 -6.48 1.25 0.06
C GLY A 175 -7.74 2.08 -0.21
N ALA A 176 -7.61 3.32 -0.70
CA ALA A 176 -8.72 4.14 -1.17
C ALA A 176 -9.49 3.50 -2.35
N LEU A 177 -8.81 2.71 -3.16
CA LEU A 177 -9.42 1.89 -4.21
C LEU A 177 -9.98 0.54 -3.69
N GLY A 178 -9.83 0.23 -2.41
CA GLY A 178 -10.12 -1.11 -1.86
C GLY A 178 -9.03 -2.14 -2.16
N CYS A 179 -7.77 -1.71 -2.24
CA CYS A 179 -6.60 -2.58 -2.33
C CYS A 179 -6.10 -2.98 -0.94
N PHE A 180 -5.54 -4.18 -0.80
CA PHE A 180 -4.68 -4.51 0.33
C PHE A 180 -3.27 -4.01 0.00
N ALA A 181 -2.94 -2.81 0.46
CA ALA A 181 -1.74 -2.08 0.09
C ALA A 181 -0.89 -1.76 1.31
N PHE A 182 0.41 -2.09 1.29
CA PHE A 182 1.27 -1.94 2.47
C PHE A 182 2.75 -1.75 2.10
N GLY A 183 3.46 -1.09 3.03
CA GLY A 183 4.90 -0.88 2.93
C GLY A 183 5.71 -2.13 3.29
N VAL A 184 6.82 -2.34 2.59
CA VAL A 184 7.78 -3.43 2.85
C VAL A 184 9.21 -2.90 2.85
N GLY A 185 10.11 -3.59 3.54
CA GLY A 185 11.53 -3.25 3.54
C GLY A 185 12.23 -3.67 2.23
N SER A 186 13.46 -3.16 2.04
CA SER A 186 14.28 -3.46 0.85
C SER A 186 14.50 -4.95 0.64
N THR A 187 14.67 -5.73 1.73
CA THR A 187 14.85 -7.19 1.67
C THR A 187 13.61 -7.89 1.15
N ASP A 188 12.42 -7.49 1.63
CA ASP A 188 11.16 -8.08 1.20
C ASP A 188 10.85 -7.70 -0.24
N MET A 189 11.14 -6.45 -0.65
CA MET A 189 10.98 -6.04 -2.04
C MET A 189 11.94 -6.80 -2.97
N ALA A 190 13.21 -6.98 -2.59
CA ALA A 190 14.14 -7.80 -3.36
C ALA A 190 13.64 -9.25 -3.53
N ASN A 191 13.08 -9.85 -2.47
CA ASN A 191 12.44 -11.16 -2.57
C ASN A 191 11.19 -11.11 -3.47
N ALA A 192 10.34 -10.09 -3.32
CA ALA A 192 9.12 -9.94 -4.11
C ALA A 192 9.40 -9.74 -5.61
N TRP A 193 10.51 -9.11 -5.97
CA TRP A 193 10.94 -9.05 -7.37
C TRP A 193 11.21 -10.44 -7.96
N PHE A 194 11.74 -11.37 -7.14
CA PHE A 194 12.04 -12.72 -7.57
C PHE A 194 10.84 -13.68 -7.49
N THR A 195 10.08 -13.62 -6.39
CA THR A 195 9.01 -14.60 -6.11
C THR A 195 7.62 -14.11 -6.51
N ARG A 196 7.42 -12.80 -6.71
CA ARG A 196 6.13 -12.13 -6.91
C ARG A 196 5.18 -12.28 -5.71
N ASP A 197 5.71 -12.54 -4.53
CA ASP A 197 4.92 -12.64 -3.31
C ASP A 197 5.67 -12.06 -2.10
N VAL A 198 4.93 -11.76 -1.06
CA VAL A 198 5.45 -11.32 0.25
C VAL A 198 4.87 -12.17 1.35
N ARG A 199 5.65 -12.37 2.42
CA ARG A 199 5.17 -13.03 3.61
C ARG A 199 4.38 -12.04 4.47
N VAL A 200 3.15 -12.39 4.78
CA VAL A 200 2.24 -11.58 5.60
C VAL A 200 1.77 -12.41 6.79
N LYS A 201 1.70 -11.80 7.97
CA LYS A 201 0.88 -12.28 9.08
C LYS A 201 -0.44 -11.53 9.00
N VAL A 202 -1.55 -12.26 8.84
CA VAL A 202 -2.89 -11.65 8.71
C VAL A 202 -3.13 -10.73 9.90
N PRO A 203 -3.32 -9.41 9.68
CA PRO A 203 -3.55 -8.46 10.76
C PRO A 203 -5.00 -8.49 11.24
N GLU A 204 -5.21 -8.09 12.49
CA GLU A 204 -6.55 -7.77 12.98
C GLU A 204 -7.03 -6.45 12.38
N THR A 205 -8.33 -6.31 12.21
CA THR A 205 -8.98 -5.13 11.62
C THR A 205 -9.75 -4.34 12.68
N VAL A 206 -9.58 -3.02 12.69
CA VAL A 206 -10.40 -2.05 13.40
C VAL A 206 -11.29 -1.36 12.37
N ARG A 207 -12.61 -1.30 12.63
CA ARG A 207 -13.59 -0.72 11.71
C ARG A 207 -14.05 0.65 12.18
N PHE A 208 -14.13 1.59 11.23
CA PHE A 208 -14.71 2.92 11.41
C PHE A 208 -15.94 3.02 10.50
N VAL A 209 -17.12 3.17 11.12
CA VAL A 209 -18.38 3.39 10.41
C VAL A 209 -18.64 4.89 10.41
N LEU A 210 -18.54 5.50 9.23
CA LEU A 210 -18.69 6.94 9.03
C LEU A 210 -20.13 7.27 8.69
N GLU A 211 -20.71 8.20 9.42
CA GLU A 211 -22.09 8.66 9.26
C GLU A 211 -22.13 10.17 9.01
N GLY A 212 -23.10 10.63 8.26
CA GLY A 212 -23.31 12.06 8.00
C GLY A 212 -22.31 12.67 7.02
N THR A 213 -22.02 13.94 7.16
CA THR A 213 -21.14 14.74 6.30
C THR A 213 -20.25 15.65 7.15
N LEU A 214 -19.03 15.92 6.68
CA LEU A 214 -18.14 16.89 7.32
C LEU A 214 -18.74 18.31 7.27
N ALA A 215 -18.52 19.08 8.32
CA ALA A 215 -18.90 20.49 8.34
C ALA A 215 -18.05 21.31 7.34
N GLU A 216 -18.55 22.48 6.92
CA GLU A 216 -17.80 23.38 6.06
C GLU A 216 -16.45 23.77 6.70
N GLY A 217 -15.36 23.65 5.92
CA GLY A 217 -14.00 23.94 6.37
C GLY A 217 -13.33 22.80 7.14
N VAL A 218 -13.99 21.67 7.32
CA VAL A 218 -13.42 20.44 7.91
C VAL A 218 -13.06 19.46 6.79
N SER A 219 -11.90 18.84 6.86
CA SER A 219 -11.35 17.92 5.86
C SER A 219 -11.18 16.50 6.42
N ALA A 220 -10.89 15.53 5.54
CA ALA A 220 -10.53 14.18 5.97
C ALA A 220 -9.25 14.15 6.81
N LYS A 221 -8.36 15.14 6.67
CA LYS A 221 -7.22 15.27 7.56
C LYS A 221 -7.66 15.59 9.00
N ASP A 222 -8.64 16.47 9.18
CA ASP A 222 -9.21 16.74 10.50
C ASP A 222 -9.85 15.48 11.08
N LEU A 223 -10.59 14.73 10.27
CA LEU A 223 -11.16 13.44 10.67
C LEU A 223 -10.08 12.46 11.12
N MET A 224 -8.97 12.32 10.38
CA MET A 224 -7.88 11.44 10.78
C MET A 224 -7.20 11.90 12.07
N LEU A 225 -6.96 13.20 12.24
CA LEU A 225 -6.43 13.75 13.49
C LEU A 225 -7.40 13.53 14.66
N HIS A 226 -8.71 13.66 14.43
CA HIS A 226 -9.73 13.34 15.43
C HIS A 226 -9.69 11.85 15.83
N ILE A 227 -9.54 10.94 14.87
CA ILE A 227 -9.38 9.50 15.11
C ILE A 227 -8.08 9.23 15.91
N LEU A 228 -6.96 9.82 15.50
CA LEU A 228 -5.66 9.67 16.16
C LEU A 228 -5.68 10.14 17.63
N ALA A 229 -6.48 11.15 17.94
CA ALA A 229 -6.65 11.67 19.30
C ALA A 229 -7.46 10.72 20.22
N GLN A 230 -8.09 9.68 19.68
CA GLN A 230 -8.86 8.73 20.49
C GLN A 230 -7.94 7.91 21.42
N PRO A 231 -8.40 7.54 22.62
CA PRO A 231 -7.62 6.75 23.58
C PRO A 231 -7.05 5.44 22.99
N PHE A 232 -7.77 4.83 22.05
CA PHE A 232 -7.33 3.62 21.36
C PHE A 232 -5.96 3.81 20.69
N PHE A 233 -5.78 4.90 19.93
CA PHE A 233 -4.52 5.18 19.24
C PHE A 233 -3.45 5.75 20.16
N ARG A 234 -3.83 6.60 21.11
CA ARG A 234 -2.89 7.13 22.12
C ARG A 234 -2.24 6.02 22.96
N THR A 235 -2.94 4.91 23.18
CA THR A 235 -2.42 3.73 23.89
C THR A 235 -1.75 2.71 22.98
N SER A 236 -1.47 3.08 21.72
CA SER A 236 -0.77 2.26 20.73
C SER A 236 -1.51 0.96 20.32
N ARG A 237 -2.81 0.83 20.61
CA ARG A 237 -3.60 -0.35 20.23
C ARG A 237 -3.83 -0.48 18.73
N GLY A 238 -3.69 0.62 17.97
CA GLY A 238 -3.77 0.65 16.50
C GLY A 238 -2.52 0.10 15.78
N ILE A 239 -1.41 -0.09 16.50
CA ILE A 239 -0.15 -0.52 15.87
C ILE A 239 -0.32 -1.89 15.19
N GLY A 240 0.06 -1.93 13.90
CA GLY A 240 0.02 -3.15 13.09
C GLY A 240 -1.39 -3.65 12.74
N LYS A 241 -2.44 -2.84 12.95
CA LYS A 241 -3.83 -3.18 12.60
C LYS A 241 -4.20 -2.65 11.22
N VAL A 242 -5.23 -3.24 10.63
CA VAL A 242 -5.91 -2.66 9.47
C VAL A 242 -6.91 -1.62 9.99
N LEU A 243 -6.93 -0.44 9.37
CA LEU A 243 -7.98 0.54 9.57
C LEU A 243 -8.96 0.42 8.39
N GLU A 244 -10.13 -0.17 8.64
CA GLU A 244 -11.20 -0.33 7.65
C GLU A 244 -12.22 0.79 7.82
N PHE A 245 -12.39 1.64 6.81
CA PHE A 245 -13.39 2.69 6.78
C PHE A 245 -14.59 2.26 5.95
N ALA A 246 -15.78 2.40 6.50
CA ALA A 246 -17.04 2.00 5.91
C ALA A 246 -18.17 2.97 6.31
N GLY A 247 -19.36 2.74 5.80
CA GLY A 247 -20.56 3.51 6.15
C GLY A 247 -20.93 4.56 5.09
N PRO A 248 -22.18 5.06 5.18
CA PRO A 248 -22.73 5.97 4.17
C PRO A 248 -22.01 7.33 4.12
N GLY A 249 -21.35 7.74 5.20
CA GLY A 249 -20.55 8.97 5.23
C GLY A 249 -19.42 8.99 4.20
N LEU A 250 -18.90 7.81 3.77
CA LEU A 250 -17.88 7.74 2.72
C LEU A 250 -18.35 8.37 1.39
N GLU A 251 -19.62 8.22 1.05
CA GLU A 251 -20.16 8.77 -0.20
C GLU A 251 -20.22 10.30 -0.20
N SER A 252 -20.17 10.92 0.98
CA SER A 252 -20.13 12.38 1.12
C SER A 252 -18.71 12.96 0.91
N LEU A 253 -17.68 12.11 0.92
CA LEU A 253 -16.27 12.50 0.76
C LEU A 253 -15.85 12.33 -0.71
N PRO A 254 -15.31 13.35 -1.37
CA PRO A 254 -14.68 13.20 -2.68
C PRO A 254 -13.49 12.23 -2.58
N PHE A 255 -13.09 11.65 -3.71
CA PHE A 255 -12.08 10.58 -3.73
C PHE A 255 -10.75 10.99 -3.09
N ASP A 256 -10.30 12.22 -3.28
CA ASP A 256 -9.06 12.73 -2.69
C ASP A 256 -9.11 12.76 -1.15
N GLU A 257 -10.26 13.10 -0.59
CA GLU A 257 -10.49 13.04 0.86
C GLU A 257 -10.52 11.57 1.34
N GLN A 258 -11.12 10.68 0.57
CA GLN A 258 -11.09 9.24 0.86
C GLN A 258 -9.64 8.70 0.82
N ALA A 259 -8.84 9.12 -0.17
CA ALA A 259 -7.42 8.74 -0.25
C ALA A 259 -6.61 9.25 0.94
N THR A 260 -6.94 10.42 1.48
CA THR A 260 -6.32 10.97 2.69
C THR A 260 -6.54 10.06 3.91
N LEU A 261 -7.72 9.45 4.07
CA LEU A 261 -8.00 8.53 5.18
C LEU A 261 -7.06 7.31 5.16
N THR A 262 -6.89 6.69 4.01
CA THR A 262 -6.03 5.53 3.90
C THR A 262 -4.55 5.89 3.92
N ASN A 263 -4.17 7.03 3.34
CA ASN A 263 -2.80 7.53 3.39
C ASN A 263 -2.33 7.74 4.83
N MET A 264 -3.15 8.37 5.67
CA MET A 264 -2.81 8.65 7.07
C MET A 264 -2.97 7.44 8.02
N ALA A 265 -3.27 6.26 7.53
CA ALA A 265 -3.31 5.06 8.38
C ALA A 265 -1.93 4.74 8.99
N VAL A 266 -0.85 5.11 8.32
CA VAL A 266 0.52 4.90 8.81
C VAL A 266 0.84 5.78 10.02
N GLU A 267 0.31 7.01 10.11
CA GLU A 267 0.45 7.89 11.29
C GLU A 267 -0.25 7.30 12.51
N ALA A 268 -1.29 6.50 12.29
CA ALA A 268 -1.94 5.72 13.35
C ALA A 268 -1.12 4.50 13.81
N GLY A 269 0.02 4.24 13.17
CA GLY A 269 0.79 3.01 13.36
C GLY A 269 0.13 1.80 12.71
N GLY A 270 -0.91 1.99 11.89
CA GLY A 270 -1.61 0.93 11.19
C GLY A 270 -0.70 0.16 10.22
N PHE A 271 -1.02 -1.10 10.01
CA PHE A 271 -0.39 -1.90 8.95
C PHE A 271 -0.82 -1.38 7.58
N THR A 272 -2.09 -1.04 7.43
CA THR A 272 -2.70 -0.41 6.26
C THR A 272 -4.03 0.26 6.60
N GLY A 273 -4.48 1.14 5.72
CA GLY A 273 -5.86 1.63 5.65
C GLY A 273 -6.55 1.05 4.43
N ILE A 274 -7.85 0.77 4.52
CA ILE A 274 -8.66 0.31 3.40
C ILE A 274 -10.07 0.91 3.51
N LEU A 275 -10.62 1.32 2.37
CA LEU A 275 -12.01 1.78 2.29
C LEU A 275 -12.91 0.69 1.76
N GLU A 276 -14.14 0.62 2.24
CA GLU A 276 -15.19 -0.10 1.56
C GLU A 276 -15.56 0.66 0.28
N PRO A 277 -15.22 0.13 -0.93
CA PRO A 277 -15.38 0.89 -2.16
C PRO A 277 -16.84 1.22 -2.44
N SER A 278 -17.12 2.52 -2.65
CA SER A 278 -18.41 3.11 -2.97
C SER A 278 -18.51 3.44 -4.46
N GLU A 279 -19.64 4.03 -4.89
CA GLU A 279 -19.76 4.57 -6.23
C GLU A 279 -18.77 5.70 -6.54
N VAL A 280 -18.25 6.40 -5.53
CA VAL A 280 -17.19 7.41 -5.70
C VAL A 280 -15.95 6.80 -6.36
N VAL A 281 -15.51 5.61 -5.92
CA VAL A 281 -14.38 4.89 -6.52
C VAL A 281 -14.69 4.45 -7.95
N VAL A 282 -15.93 4.01 -8.21
CA VAL A 282 -16.36 3.59 -9.56
C VAL A 282 -16.32 4.76 -10.53
N GLU A 283 -16.88 5.91 -10.12
CA GLU A 283 -16.88 7.14 -10.93
C GLU A 283 -15.45 7.65 -11.16
N TYR A 284 -14.61 7.64 -10.11
CA TYR A 284 -13.21 8.05 -10.20
C TYR A 284 -12.44 7.22 -11.25
N LEU A 285 -12.46 5.90 -11.15
CA LEU A 285 -11.74 5.03 -12.09
C LEU A 285 -12.34 5.10 -13.51
N HIS A 286 -13.64 5.29 -13.63
CA HIS A 286 -14.28 5.52 -14.92
C HIS A 286 -13.79 6.83 -15.56
N ALA A 287 -13.77 7.91 -14.80
CA ALA A 287 -13.34 9.23 -15.28
C ALA A 287 -11.83 9.27 -15.62
N MET A 288 -10.99 8.70 -14.74
CA MET A 288 -9.53 8.75 -14.90
C MET A 288 -9.01 7.80 -15.99
N ARG A 289 -9.60 6.60 -16.11
CA ARG A 289 -9.04 5.53 -16.96
C ARG A 289 -9.97 5.08 -18.08
N GLY A 290 -11.17 5.64 -18.21
CA GLY A 290 -12.18 5.21 -19.20
C GLY A 290 -12.66 3.77 -18.98
N MET A 291 -12.47 3.18 -17.82
CA MET A 291 -12.89 1.81 -17.52
C MET A 291 -14.43 1.71 -17.49
N ALA A 292 -14.98 0.60 -17.96
CA ALA A 292 -16.40 0.34 -17.82
C ALA A 292 -16.77 0.16 -16.34
N LYS A 293 -17.79 0.88 -15.86
CA LYS A 293 -18.21 0.86 -14.45
C LYS A 293 -18.52 -0.55 -13.93
N ASP A 294 -19.13 -1.39 -14.76
CA ASP A 294 -19.45 -2.77 -14.39
C ASP A 294 -18.19 -3.64 -14.22
N GLU A 295 -17.11 -3.37 -14.96
CA GLU A 295 -15.84 -4.05 -14.77
C GLU A 295 -15.14 -3.61 -13.47
N ILE A 296 -15.31 -2.36 -13.07
CA ILE A 296 -14.82 -1.87 -11.78
C ILE A 296 -15.62 -2.52 -10.65
N ARG A 297 -16.94 -2.51 -10.72
CA ARG A 297 -17.83 -3.10 -9.69
C ARG A 297 -17.56 -4.59 -9.45
N LYS A 298 -17.25 -5.37 -10.49
CA LYS A 298 -16.88 -6.79 -10.37
C LYS A 298 -15.61 -7.04 -9.55
N ARG A 299 -14.73 -6.04 -9.44
CA ARG A 299 -13.48 -6.14 -8.68
C ARG A 299 -13.64 -5.77 -7.21
N ILE A 300 -14.73 -5.11 -6.85
CA ILE A 300 -14.97 -4.63 -5.49
C ILE A 300 -15.10 -5.83 -4.54
N VAL A 301 -14.27 -5.83 -3.51
CA VAL A 301 -14.34 -6.77 -2.40
C VAL A 301 -14.98 -6.04 -1.21
N ARG A 302 -15.94 -6.70 -0.56
CA ARG A 302 -16.61 -6.19 0.65
C ARG A 302 -16.46 -7.20 1.78
N SER A 303 -16.47 -6.71 3.02
CA SER A 303 -16.51 -7.57 4.21
C SER A 303 -17.80 -8.40 4.22
N ASP A 304 -17.70 -9.65 4.70
CA ASP A 304 -18.86 -10.51 4.86
C ASP A 304 -19.76 -10.04 6.00
N ALA A 305 -21.04 -10.28 5.90
CA ALA A 305 -21.95 -10.14 7.02
C ALA A 305 -21.48 -11.08 8.17
N GLY A 306 -21.26 -10.51 9.36
CA GLY A 306 -20.73 -11.26 10.51
C GLY A 306 -19.20 -11.39 10.55
N ALA A 307 -18.45 -10.66 9.71
CA ALA A 307 -17.01 -10.51 9.86
C ALA A 307 -16.67 -9.99 11.28
N THR A 308 -15.56 -10.48 11.82
CA THR A 308 -15.14 -10.12 13.18
C THR A 308 -14.08 -9.02 13.12
N TYR A 309 -14.28 -7.98 13.89
CA TYR A 309 -13.36 -6.85 14.05
C TYR A 309 -12.77 -6.84 15.47
N LEU A 310 -11.54 -6.34 15.61
CA LEU A 310 -10.92 -6.13 16.93
C LEU A 310 -11.70 -5.09 17.74
N ASP A 311 -12.13 -4.02 17.06
CA ASP A 311 -12.96 -2.96 17.60
C ASP A 311 -13.74 -2.30 16.46
N THR A 312 -14.87 -1.64 16.78
CA THR A 312 -15.67 -0.88 15.82
C THR A 312 -16.02 0.47 16.42
N PHE A 313 -15.74 1.54 15.69
CA PHE A 313 -16.03 2.92 16.07
C PHE A 313 -17.05 3.51 15.10
N GLU A 314 -18.12 4.05 15.65
CA GLU A 314 -19.08 4.88 14.91
C GLU A 314 -18.61 6.33 14.98
N VAL A 315 -18.50 7.01 13.83
CA VAL A 315 -18.01 8.38 13.73
C VAL A 315 -19.04 9.22 13.00
N ASP A 316 -19.66 10.14 13.75
CA ASP A 316 -20.49 11.19 13.17
C ASP A 316 -19.59 12.28 12.57
N LEU A 317 -19.53 12.34 11.23
CA LEU A 317 -18.71 13.32 10.50
C LEU A 317 -19.09 14.78 10.83
N GLY A 318 -20.38 15.03 11.13
CA GLY A 318 -20.84 16.36 11.50
C GLY A 318 -20.30 16.84 12.85
N SER A 319 -19.83 15.94 13.70
CA SER A 319 -19.25 16.26 15.00
C SER A 319 -17.73 16.48 14.98
N VAL A 320 -17.05 16.23 13.85
CA VAL A 320 -15.60 16.39 13.73
C VAL A 320 -15.23 17.87 13.73
N PRO A 321 -14.42 18.34 14.70
CA PRO A 321 -13.96 19.74 14.71
C PRO A 321 -12.78 19.93 13.75
N VAL A 322 -12.46 21.18 13.44
CA VAL A 322 -11.16 21.54 12.84
C VAL A 322 -10.06 21.15 13.83
N MET A 323 -9.06 20.44 13.35
CA MET A 323 -7.98 19.86 14.14
C MET A 323 -6.61 20.43 13.75
N ILE A 324 -5.72 20.47 14.72
CA ILE A 324 -4.30 20.75 14.50
C ILE A 324 -3.45 19.84 15.36
N ALA A 325 -2.45 19.22 14.75
CA ALA A 325 -1.47 18.44 15.49
C ALA A 325 -0.36 19.36 16.04
N THR A 326 0.04 19.13 17.29
CA THR A 326 1.22 19.79 17.85
C THR A 326 2.50 19.13 17.34
N PRO A 327 3.64 19.88 17.28
CA PRO A 327 4.91 19.28 16.85
C PRO A 327 5.32 18.06 17.72
N GLY A 328 5.79 17.02 17.05
CA GLY A 328 6.36 15.84 17.68
C GLY A 328 5.52 14.56 17.58
N ASP A 329 4.22 14.63 17.81
CA ASP A 329 3.33 13.46 17.71
C ASP A 329 1.96 13.87 17.15
N PRO A 330 1.53 13.34 16.00
CA PRO A 330 0.24 13.67 15.39
C PRO A 330 -0.97 13.22 16.23
N ARG A 331 -0.74 12.44 17.29
CA ARG A 331 -1.78 12.01 18.24
C ARG A 331 -2.04 13.01 19.36
N ASN A 332 -1.29 14.11 19.41
CA ASN A 332 -1.40 15.15 20.42
C ASN A 332 -2.13 16.37 19.89
#